data_e70a223f81840c3a30f338c2257e2428
#
_entry.id   e70a223f81840c3a30f338c2257e2428
#
_cell.length_a   1.000
_cell.length_b   1.000
_cell.length_c   1.000
_cell.angle_alpha   90.00
_cell.angle_beta   90.00
_cell.angle_gamma   90.00
#
_symmetry.space_group_name_H-M   'P 1'
#
loop_
_entity.id
_entity.type
_entity.pdbx_description
1 polymer ?
#
loop_
_entity_poly.entity_id
_entity_poly.type
_entity_poly.pdbx_seq_one_letter_code
_entity_poly.pdbx_strand_id
1 'polypeptide(L)'
;RQVGKSGLKVSSVSLGAWTTYGESVQDQKRIADIVKVAAEGGINFFDNADMYARGQGERLMTAALHDLGIPRHHLVLSTKVFWPMSDDVNDRGLSRKHILESIDMSLERMQTDYVDMYFAHRYDPDVPMGEIVEAFSDVVRSGRALYWGTSEWSAAQIAEAVALAKASGLVAP
;
A
#
# COMPACT_ATOMS: atom_id res chain seq x y z
N ARG A 1 -0.87 -10.30 -15.16
CA ARG A 1 0.43 -10.95 -14.85
C ARG A 1 0.42 -11.47 -13.42
N GLN A 2 1.25 -12.47 -13.12
CA GLN A 2 1.45 -12.98 -11.76
C GLN A 2 2.50 -12.11 -11.04
N VAL A 3 2.23 -11.82 -9.76
CA VAL A 3 3.16 -11.05 -8.90
C VAL A 3 4.21 -12.02 -8.35
N GLY A 4 5.42 -11.96 -8.91
CA GLY A 4 6.52 -12.84 -8.53
C GLY A 4 6.14 -14.32 -8.57
N LYS A 5 6.31 -15.02 -7.44
CA LYS A 5 5.94 -16.44 -7.25
C LYS A 5 4.63 -16.62 -6.48
N SER A 6 3.95 -15.52 -6.13
CA SER A 6 2.65 -15.57 -5.43
C SER A 6 1.55 -16.02 -6.38
N GLY A 7 0.39 -16.40 -5.86
CA GLY A 7 -0.81 -16.70 -6.66
C GLY A 7 -1.55 -15.45 -7.16
N LEU A 8 -1.15 -14.26 -6.70
CA LEU A 8 -1.83 -13.00 -7.02
C LEU A 8 -1.62 -12.62 -8.48
N LYS A 9 -2.72 -12.27 -9.16
CA LYS A 9 -2.70 -11.82 -10.57
C LYS A 9 -3.12 -10.37 -10.66
N VAL A 10 -2.31 -9.57 -11.32
CA VAL A 10 -2.54 -8.15 -11.58
C VAL A 10 -2.53 -7.84 -13.07
N SER A 11 -3.22 -6.78 -13.46
CA SER A 11 -3.12 -6.21 -14.80
C SER A 11 -1.68 -5.78 -15.10
N SER A 12 -1.31 -5.74 -16.37
CA SER A 12 0.05 -5.36 -16.79
C SER A 12 0.35 -3.87 -16.55
N VAL A 13 -0.71 -3.08 -16.40
CA VAL A 13 -0.68 -1.65 -16.07
C VAL A 13 -1.51 -1.47 -14.79
N SER A 14 -1.06 -0.60 -13.90
CA SER A 14 -1.80 -0.16 -12.71
C SER A 14 -2.20 1.30 -12.83
N LEU A 15 -3.25 1.70 -12.11
CA LEU A 15 -3.59 3.10 -11.94
C LEU A 15 -3.09 3.59 -10.58
N GLY A 16 -2.20 4.59 -10.57
CA GLY A 16 -1.64 5.19 -9.36
C GLY A 16 -2.28 6.55 -9.04
N ALA A 17 -2.37 6.87 -7.74
CA ALA A 17 -2.90 8.15 -7.27
C ALA A 17 -1.83 9.25 -7.15
N TRP A 18 -0.54 8.92 -7.20
CA TRP A 18 0.54 9.86 -6.96
C TRP A 18 0.48 11.06 -7.91
N THR A 19 0.69 12.26 -7.37
CA THR A 19 0.66 13.56 -8.07
C THR A 19 -0.66 13.89 -8.78
N THR A 20 -1.66 13.02 -8.70
CA THR A 20 -2.90 13.16 -9.46
C THR A 20 -4.06 13.46 -8.52
N TYR A 21 -4.47 12.51 -7.69
CA TYR A 21 -5.71 12.64 -6.92
C TYR A 21 -5.49 13.40 -5.61
N GLY A 22 -6.26 14.47 -5.43
CA GLY A 22 -6.15 15.38 -4.30
C GLY A 22 -5.13 16.51 -4.50
N GLU A 23 -4.32 16.45 -5.55
CA GLU A 23 -3.37 17.50 -5.95
C GLU A 23 -3.75 18.15 -7.26
N SER A 24 -3.31 17.60 -8.40
CA SER A 24 -3.59 18.15 -9.73
C SER A 24 -5.03 17.91 -10.20
N VAL A 25 -5.69 16.86 -9.69
CA VAL A 25 -7.10 16.55 -9.95
C VAL A 25 -7.84 16.44 -8.62
N GLN A 26 -8.70 17.41 -8.34
CA GLN A 26 -9.52 17.47 -7.11
C GLN A 26 -11.01 17.22 -7.40
N ASP A 27 -11.44 17.32 -8.65
CA ASP A 27 -12.80 17.05 -9.06
C ASP A 27 -13.09 15.54 -8.97
N GLN A 28 -13.94 15.18 -8.01
CA GLN A 28 -14.30 13.78 -7.73
C GLN A 28 -14.97 13.11 -8.93
N LYS A 29 -15.79 13.85 -9.72
CA LYS A 29 -16.40 13.30 -10.92
C LYS A 29 -15.35 12.92 -11.97
N ARG A 30 -14.36 13.80 -12.19
CA ARG A 30 -13.25 13.52 -13.10
C ARG A 30 -12.41 12.32 -12.64
N ILE A 31 -12.18 12.20 -11.32
CA ILE A 31 -11.49 11.03 -10.75
C ILE A 31 -12.30 9.76 -11.00
N ALA A 32 -13.61 9.79 -10.76
CA ALA A 32 -14.49 8.66 -11.02
C ALA A 32 -14.49 8.25 -12.51
N ASP A 33 -14.51 9.22 -13.42
CA ASP A 33 -14.43 8.95 -14.87
C ASP A 33 -13.10 8.29 -15.26
N ILE A 34 -11.97 8.73 -14.69
CA ILE A 34 -10.65 8.13 -14.93
C ILE A 34 -10.60 6.69 -14.38
N VAL A 35 -11.04 6.48 -13.14
CA VAL A 35 -11.09 5.18 -12.50
C VAL A 35 -12.00 4.22 -13.27
N LYS A 36 -13.14 4.70 -13.74
CA LYS A 36 -14.08 3.94 -14.58
C LYS A 36 -13.43 3.44 -15.86
N VAL A 37 -12.81 4.35 -16.62
CA VAL A 37 -12.13 3.99 -17.88
C VAL A 37 -11.01 2.98 -17.62
N ALA A 38 -10.26 3.12 -16.54
CA ALA A 38 -9.22 2.18 -16.15
C ALA A 38 -9.80 0.79 -15.85
N ALA A 39 -10.84 0.73 -15.02
CA ALA A 39 -11.49 -0.53 -14.65
C ALA A 39 -12.15 -1.23 -15.86
N GLU A 40 -12.88 -0.49 -16.69
CA GLU A 40 -13.46 -0.99 -17.94
C GLU A 40 -12.39 -1.45 -18.95
N GLY A 41 -11.20 -0.84 -18.92
CA GLY A 41 -10.02 -1.26 -19.68
C GLY A 41 -9.31 -2.51 -19.14
N GLY A 42 -9.80 -3.11 -18.05
CA GLY A 42 -9.27 -4.34 -17.45
C GLY A 42 -8.14 -4.09 -16.45
N ILE A 43 -7.94 -2.86 -15.96
CA ILE A 43 -7.04 -2.59 -14.84
C ILE A 43 -7.72 -3.06 -13.57
N ASN A 44 -7.06 -3.96 -12.83
CA ASN A 44 -7.50 -4.42 -11.52
C ASN A 44 -6.59 -3.97 -10.38
N PHE A 45 -5.44 -3.37 -10.67
CA PHE A 45 -4.48 -2.93 -9.69
C PHE A 45 -4.49 -1.40 -9.55
N PHE A 46 -4.79 -0.92 -8.33
CA PHE A 46 -4.92 0.48 -7.97
C PHE A 46 -3.94 0.79 -6.83
N ASP A 47 -2.96 1.67 -7.12
CA ASP A 47 -1.82 1.92 -6.25
C ASP A 47 -1.92 3.27 -5.53
N ASN A 48 -1.76 3.23 -4.22
CA ASN A 48 -1.80 4.38 -3.33
C ASN A 48 -0.60 4.43 -2.37
N ALA A 49 -0.57 5.46 -1.54
CA ALA A 49 0.23 5.60 -0.34
C ALA A 49 -0.46 6.54 0.64
N ASP A 50 -0.19 6.36 1.93
CA ASP A 50 -0.69 7.21 3.02
C ASP A 50 -0.40 8.70 2.77
N MET A 51 0.81 9.01 2.29
CA MET A 51 1.25 10.38 2.06
C MET A 51 0.72 11.04 0.78
N TYR A 52 0.12 10.29 -0.16
CA TYR A 52 -0.38 10.89 -1.42
C TYR A 52 -1.51 11.87 -1.13
N ALA A 53 -1.23 13.17 -1.35
CA ALA A 53 -2.11 14.28 -0.95
C ALA A 53 -2.57 14.16 0.52
N ARG A 54 -1.70 13.70 1.42
CA ARG A 54 -1.98 13.47 2.86
C ARG A 54 -3.23 12.62 3.09
N GLY A 55 -3.29 11.47 2.43
CA GLY A 55 -4.39 10.51 2.52
C GLY A 55 -5.59 10.79 1.59
N GLN A 56 -5.64 11.94 0.90
CA GLN A 56 -6.72 12.22 -0.06
C GLN A 56 -6.67 11.29 -1.28
N GLY A 57 -5.45 10.89 -1.72
CA GLY A 57 -5.30 9.90 -2.79
C GLY A 57 -6.02 8.59 -2.47
N GLU A 58 -5.87 8.09 -1.25
CA GLU A 58 -6.57 6.88 -0.78
C GLU A 58 -8.08 7.08 -0.77
N ARG A 59 -8.58 8.17 -0.15
CA ARG A 59 -10.02 8.47 -0.05
C ARG A 59 -10.69 8.60 -1.43
N LEU A 60 -10.12 9.42 -2.31
CA LEU A 60 -10.74 9.75 -3.60
C LEU A 60 -10.74 8.56 -4.56
N MET A 61 -9.65 7.80 -4.65
CA MET A 61 -9.58 6.63 -5.52
C MET A 61 -10.55 5.54 -5.06
N THR A 62 -10.57 5.23 -3.76
CA THR A 62 -11.45 4.16 -3.27
C THR A 62 -12.90 4.56 -3.25
N ALA A 63 -13.24 5.83 -2.98
CA ALA A 63 -14.60 6.33 -3.16
C ALA A 63 -15.09 6.13 -4.60
N ALA A 64 -14.26 6.45 -5.60
CA ALA A 64 -14.60 6.23 -7.00
C ALA A 64 -14.82 4.73 -7.33
N LEU A 65 -14.01 3.84 -6.77
CA LEU A 65 -14.16 2.38 -6.95
C LEU A 65 -15.46 1.86 -6.30
N HIS A 66 -15.81 2.37 -5.13
CA HIS A 66 -17.08 2.04 -4.43
C HIS A 66 -18.29 2.54 -5.21
N ASP A 67 -18.26 3.78 -5.70
CA ASP A 67 -19.35 4.39 -6.49
C ASP A 67 -19.61 3.61 -7.79
N LEU A 68 -18.58 3.01 -8.38
CA LEU A 68 -18.70 2.13 -9.54
C LEU A 68 -19.28 0.75 -9.20
N GLY A 69 -19.44 0.42 -7.93
CA GLY A 69 -19.98 -0.87 -7.48
C GLY A 69 -19.10 -2.06 -7.80
N ILE A 70 -17.78 -1.86 -7.99
CA ILE A 70 -16.86 -2.96 -8.30
C ILE A 70 -16.66 -3.80 -7.03
N PRO A 71 -16.92 -5.12 -7.07
CA PRO A 71 -16.73 -5.96 -5.90
C PRO A 71 -15.29 -5.93 -5.41
N ARG A 72 -15.07 -5.82 -4.08
CA ARG A 72 -13.74 -5.74 -3.47
C ARG A 72 -12.78 -6.85 -3.93
N HIS A 73 -13.28 -8.06 -4.08
CA HIS A 73 -12.48 -9.22 -4.50
C HIS A 73 -12.06 -9.20 -5.99
N HIS A 74 -12.56 -8.26 -6.79
CA HIS A 74 -12.07 -8.01 -8.15
C HIS A 74 -10.91 -7.02 -8.19
N LEU A 75 -10.65 -6.32 -7.08
CA LEU A 75 -9.66 -5.26 -6.98
C LEU A 75 -8.39 -5.76 -6.31
N VAL A 76 -7.26 -5.28 -6.75
CA VAL A 76 -5.97 -5.33 -6.06
C VAL A 76 -5.63 -3.91 -5.62
N LEU A 77 -5.69 -3.68 -4.32
CA LEU A 77 -5.42 -2.37 -3.71
C LEU A 77 -4.08 -2.38 -2.99
N SER A 78 -3.28 -1.36 -3.17
CA SER A 78 -2.07 -1.16 -2.39
C SER A 78 -2.04 0.18 -1.68
N THR A 79 -1.32 0.22 -0.56
CA THR A 79 -0.88 1.45 0.08
C THR A 79 0.54 1.29 0.62
N LYS A 80 1.13 2.38 1.13
CA LYS A 80 2.55 2.42 1.54
C LYS A 80 2.69 3.31 2.76
N VAL A 81 3.75 3.05 3.56
CA VAL A 81 4.08 3.81 4.76
C VAL A 81 5.56 4.19 4.77
N PHE A 82 5.87 5.39 5.18
CA PHE A 82 7.22 5.90 5.49
C PHE A 82 7.24 7.42 5.71
N TRP A 83 6.67 8.20 4.79
CA TRP A 83 6.78 9.66 4.77
C TRP A 83 5.97 10.29 5.89
N PRO A 84 6.38 11.48 6.38
CA PRO A 84 5.65 12.16 7.45
C PRO A 84 4.21 12.47 7.06
N MET A 85 3.27 12.10 7.92
CA MET A 85 1.87 12.48 7.80
C MET A 85 1.53 13.73 8.63
N SER A 86 2.33 13.99 9.67
CA SER A 86 2.26 15.20 10.50
C SER A 86 3.66 15.61 10.95
N ASP A 87 3.74 16.64 11.84
CA ASP A 87 4.97 17.09 12.45
C ASP A 87 5.41 16.25 13.67
N ASP A 88 4.57 15.29 14.10
CA ASP A 88 4.93 14.38 15.20
C ASP A 88 6.08 13.45 14.80
N VAL A 89 7.00 13.24 15.75
CA VAL A 89 8.22 12.48 15.51
C VAL A 89 7.96 11.00 15.23
N ASN A 90 6.84 10.45 15.69
CA ASN A 90 6.44 9.06 15.50
C ASN A 90 5.49 8.85 14.33
N ASP A 91 5.04 9.91 13.65
CA ASP A 91 4.15 9.84 12.49
C ASP A 91 4.94 9.82 11.18
N ARG A 92 6.03 9.01 11.17
CA ARG A 92 6.96 8.82 10.06
C ARG A 92 7.83 7.58 10.25
N GLY A 93 8.50 7.17 9.19
CA GLY A 93 9.50 6.09 9.18
C GLY A 93 8.87 4.70 9.21
N LEU A 94 9.69 3.71 9.57
CA LEU A 94 9.30 2.30 9.61
C LEU A 94 9.37 1.70 11.01
N SER A 95 9.20 2.52 12.07
CA SER A 95 9.03 1.96 13.40
C SER A 95 7.80 1.04 13.44
N ARG A 96 7.86 0.01 14.27
CA ARG A 96 6.71 -0.89 14.49
C ARG A 96 5.42 -0.12 14.80
N LYS A 97 5.53 0.92 15.66
CA LYS A 97 4.39 1.78 15.99
C LYS A 97 3.78 2.40 14.74
N HIS A 98 4.59 3.07 13.92
CA HIS A 98 4.09 3.78 12.75
C HIS A 98 3.54 2.82 11.68
N ILE A 99 4.20 1.69 11.43
CA ILE A 99 3.70 0.66 10.49
C ILE A 99 2.29 0.19 10.88
N LEU A 100 2.06 -0.13 12.16
CA LEU A 100 0.79 -0.68 12.63
C LEU A 100 -0.33 0.38 12.67
N GLU A 101 -0.01 1.61 13.08
CA GLU A 101 -0.99 2.70 13.12
C GLU A 101 -1.33 3.24 11.73
N SER A 102 -0.32 3.35 10.85
CA SER A 102 -0.52 3.82 9.48
C SER A 102 -1.43 2.91 8.68
N ILE A 103 -1.27 1.56 8.79
CA ILE A 103 -2.18 0.66 8.07
C ILE A 103 -3.62 0.82 8.55
N ASP A 104 -3.85 0.94 9.86
CA ASP A 104 -5.20 1.12 10.40
C ASP A 104 -5.83 2.42 9.89
N MET A 105 -5.07 3.52 9.88
CA MET A 105 -5.52 4.79 9.31
C MET A 105 -5.76 4.73 7.79
N SER A 106 -4.94 3.99 7.05
CA SER A 106 -5.13 3.78 5.61
C SER A 106 -6.40 2.99 5.31
N LEU A 107 -6.65 1.91 6.05
CA LEU A 107 -7.87 1.10 5.90
C LEU A 107 -9.14 1.92 6.18
N GLU A 108 -9.11 2.79 7.21
CA GLU A 108 -10.20 3.73 7.49
C GLU A 108 -10.41 4.71 6.32
N ARG A 109 -9.34 5.32 5.79
CA ARG A 109 -9.43 6.24 4.64
C ARG A 109 -9.96 5.55 3.39
N MET A 110 -9.53 4.31 3.15
CA MET A 110 -9.92 3.51 2.00
C MET A 110 -11.27 2.81 2.18
N GLN A 111 -11.87 2.84 3.36
CA GLN A 111 -13.13 2.16 3.69
C GLN A 111 -13.11 0.67 3.31
N THR A 112 -12.05 -0.03 3.69
CA THR A 112 -11.86 -1.45 3.43
C THR A 112 -11.23 -2.13 4.64
N ASP A 113 -11.48 -3.43 4.82
CA ASP A 113 -10.94 -4.21 5.94
C ASP A 113 -9.49 -4.67 5.69
N TYR A 114 -9.04 -4.65 4.44
CA TYR A 114 -7.68 -5.06 4.08
C TYR A 114 -7.21 -4.42 2.77
N VAL A 115 -5.89 -4.34 2.61
CA VAL A 115 -5.25 -4.09 1.31
C VAL A 115 -4.63 -5.39 0.80
N ASP A 116 -4.48 -5.52 -0.51
CA ASP A 116 -3.80 -6.69 -1.10
C ASP A 116 -2.29 -6.60 -0.91
N MET A 117 -1.72 -5.40 -1.05
CA MET A 117 -0.29 -5.17 -0.87
C MET A 117 -0.01 -3.94 -0.01
N TYR A 118 0.86 -4.09 1.00
CA TYR A 118 1.33 -3.01 1.85
C TYR A 118 2.83 -2.84 1.69
N PHE A 119 3.30 -1.63 1.35
CA PHE A 119 4.70 -1.40 1.02
C PHE A 119 5.43 -0.56 2.07
N ALA A 120 6.66 -0.96 2.40
CA ALA A 120 7.67 -0.07 2.94
C ALA A 120 8.07 0.91 1.81
N HIS A 121 7.58 2.16 1.88
CA HIS A 121 7.72 3.13 0.80
C HIS A 121 9.17 3.53 0.51
N ARG A 122 10.01 3.50 1.56
CA ARG A 122 11.47 3.68 1.50
C ARG A 122 12.15 2.77 2.52
N TYR A 123 13.43 2.60 2.38
CA TYR A 123 14.25 1.99 3.43
C TYR A 123 14.44 3.01 4.59
N ASP A 124 14.35 2.52 5.82
CA ASP A 124 14.59 3.33 7.01
C ASP A 124 15.90 2.90 7.68
N PRO A 125 16.96 3.71 7.59
CA PRO A 125 18.23 3.37 8.19
C PRO A 125 18.25 3.49 9.73
N ASP A 126 17.27 4.19 10.30
CA ASP A 126 17.19 4.46 11.75
C ASP A 126 16.44 3.36 12.51
N VAL A 127 15.81 2.40 11.78
CA VAL A 127 15.05 1.29 12.37
C VAL A 127 15.72 -0.04 12.06
N PRO A 128 15.93 -0.91 13.06
CA PRO A 128 16.49 -2.25 12.85
C PRO A 128 15.66 -3.06 11.85
N MET A 129 16.30 -3.72 10.88
CA MET A 129 15.62 -4.53 9.85
C MET A 129 14.70 -5.59 10.47
N GLY A 130 15.10 -6.18 11.60
CA GLY A 130 14.27 -7.19 12.29
C GLY A 130 12.93 -6.62 12.76
N GLU A 131 12.91 -5.40 13.29
CA GLU A 131 11.68 -4.71 13.72
C GLU A 131 10.74 -4.45 12.53
N ILE A 132 11.29 -3.99 11.41
CA ILE A 132 10.52 -3.74 10.17
C ILE A 132 9.88 -5.03 9.68
N VAL A 133 10.67 -6.10 9.53
CA VAL A 133 10.19 -7.40 9.01
C VAL A 133 9.13 -8.00 9.94
N GLU A 134 9.32 -7.92 11.25
CA GLU A 134 8.35 -8.41 12.23
C GLU A 134 7.03 -7.61 12.16
N ALA A 135 7.11 -6.27 12.11
CA ALA A 135 5.93 -5.42 12.03
C ALA A 135 5.09 -5.69 10.77
N PHE A 136 5.71 -5.76 9.60
CA PHE A 136 4.99 -6.10 8.36
C PHE A 136 4.46 -7.54 8.37
N SER A 137 5.20 -8.48 8.94
CA SER A 137 4.72 -9.86 9.14
C SER A 137 3.46 -9.90 9.99
N ASP A 138 3.39 -9.11 11.06
CA ASP A 138 2.21 -9.03 11.93
C ASP A 138 1.03 -8.38 11.22
N VAL A 139 1.25 -7.35 10.38
CA VAL A 139 0.19 -6.77 9.53
C VAL A 139 -0.40 -7.84 8.62
N VAL A 140 0.44 -8.66 7.96
CA VAL A 140 -0.05 -9.73 7.09
C VAL A 140 -0.77 -10.82 7.89
N ARG A 141 -0.21 -11.26 9.02
CA ARG A 141 -0.83 -12.29 9.86
C ARG A 141 -2.16 -11.86 10.48
N SER A 142 -2.32 -10.58 10.73
CA SER A 142 -3.59 -10.03 11.22
C SER A 142 -4.66 -9.89 10.13
N GLY A 143 -4.32 -10.11 8.86
CA GLY A 143 -5.24 -9.99 7.72
C GLY A 143 -5.47 -8.56 7.22
N ARG A 144 -4.77 -7.56 7.77
CA ARG A 144 -4.85 -6.16 7.32
C ARG A 144 -4.19 -5.92 5.95
N ALA A 145 -3.22 -6.75 5.61
CA ALA A 145 -2.68 -6.86 4.26
C ALA A 145 -2.53 -8.34 3.89
N LEU A 146 -2.61 -8.68 2.59
CA LEU A 146 -2.40 -10.06 2.14
C LEU A 146 -0.93 -10.32 1.82
N TYR A 147 -0.23 -9.33 1.34
CA TYR A 147 1.19 -9.35 1.02
C TYR A 147 1.84 -8.04 1.49
N TRP A 148 3.15 -8.08 1.73
CA TRP A 148 3.93 -6.87 1.90
C TRP A 148 5.12 -6.85 0.95
N GLY A 149 5.66 -5.67 0.70
CA GLY A 149 6.77 -5.49 -0.20
C GLY A 149 7.57 -4.22 0.09
N THR A 150 8.54 -3.95 -0.76
CA THR A 150 9.45 -2.83 -0.63
C THR A 150 9.43 -1.93 -1.86
N SER A 151 9.71 -0.65 -1.67
CA SER A 151 9.83 0.34 -2.73
C SER A 151 11.19 1.03 -2.62
N GLU A 152 11.94 1.04 -3.72
CA GLU A 152 13.28 1.66 -3.82
C GLU A 152 14.32 1.15 -2.80
N TRP A 153 14.17 -0.08 -2.34
CA TRP A 153 15.19 -0.76 -1.56
C TRP A 153 16.27 -1.34 -2.47
N SER A 154 17.52 -1.34 -2.00
CA SER A 154 18.60 -2.02 -2.70
C SER A 154 18.45 -3.54 -2.67
N ALA A 155 19.06 -4.23 -3.60
CA ALA A 155 19.07 -5.70 -3.62
C ALA A 155 19.64 -6.31 -2.33
N ALA A 156 20.63 -5.66 -1.70
CA ALA A 156 21.20 -6.10 -0.43
C ALA A 156 20.18 -6.00 0.72
N GLN A 157 19.44 -4.90 0.83
CA GLN A 157 18.40 -4.70 1.84
C GLN A 157 17.26 -5.70 1.68
N ILE A 158 16.82 -5.96 0.44
CA ILE A 158 15.80 -6.97 0.17
C ILE A 158 16.30 -8.37 0.56
N ALA A 159 17.54 -8.71 0.20
CA ALA A 159 18.13 -10.01 0.54
C ALA A 159 18.24 -10.21 2.06
N GLU A 160 18.62 -9.17 2.82
CA GLU A 160 18.67 -9.18 4.27
C GLU A 160 17.28 -9.40 4.88
N ALA A 161 16.28 -8.64 4.44
CA ALA A 161 14.90 -8.80 4.92
C ALA A 161 14.35 -10.22 4.68
N VAL A 162 14.59 -10.77 3.47
CA VAL A 162 14.19 -12.14 3.12
C VAL A 162 14.92 -13.18 4.01
N ALA A 163 16.22 -13.00 4.26
CA ALA A 163 16.98 -13.91 5.08
C ALA A 163 16.49 -13.90 6.54
N LEU A 164 16.26 -12.71 7.11
CA LEU A 164 15.71 -12.55 8.45
C LEU A 164 14.31 -13.18 8.58
N ALA A 165 13.43 -12.90 7.62
CA ALA A 165 12.09 -13.46 7.62
C ALA A 165 12.12 -15.00 7.63
N LYS A 166 12.95 -15.61 6.78
CA LYS A 166 13.12 -17.08 6.73
C LYS A 166 13.68 -17.64 8.03
N ALA A 167 14.72 -17.02 8.60
CA ALA A 167 15.37 -17.49 9.84
C ALA A 167 14.41 -17.44 11.04
N SER A 168 13.50 -16.47 11.08
CA SER A 168 12.56 -16.24 12.19
C SER A 168 11.16 -16.80 11.93
N GLY A 169 10.91 -17.48 10.81
CA GLY A 169 9.57 -17.98 10.47
C GLY A 169 8.54 -16.87 10.22
N LEU A 170 8.99 -15.70 9.80
CA LEU A 170 8.16 -14.53 9.50
C LEU A 170 7.78 -14.49 8.01
N VAL A 171 6.81 -13.62 7.68
CA VAL A 171 6.40 -13.41 6.28
C VAL A 171 7.45 -12.55 5.57
N ALA A 172 8.03 -13.08 4.49
CA ALA A 172 8.99 -12.35 3.67
C ALA A 172 8.31 -11.35 2.73
N PRO A 173 9.02 -10.25 2.35
CA PRO A 173 8.53 -9.29 1.38
C PRO A 173 8.39 -9.88 -0.02
#